data_e2866473f57e6d3d39050e066559bb88
#
_entry.id   e2866473f57e6d3d39050e066559bb88
#
_cell.length_a   1.000
_cell.length_b   1.000
_cell.length_c   1.000
_cell.angle_alpha   90.00
_cell.angle_beta   90.00
_cell.angle_gamma   90.00
#
_symmetry.space_group_name_H-M   'P 1'
#
loop_
_entity.id
_entity.type
_entity.pdbx_description
1 polymer ?
#
loop_
_entity_poly.entity_id
_entity_poly.type
_entity_poly.pdbx_seq_one_letter_code
_entity_poly.pdbx_strand_id
1 'polypeptide(L)'
;MDPNNNQTLWQLVKRCFNVMPGKASEDNVIAQITEGVDFHGANLWILILAIFIASLGLNVNSTAVIIGAMLISPLMGPIIGMGLAIGTADLNLFRKAIINYLITTILSVVTATIYFFLSPITEAQSEILARTSPTLYDVLIALCGGAAGILAVATKGKNNVIPGVAIATALMPPLCTAGYGLAMGNTSYFLGAFYLYFINTVFIAFTTCVGVRLMHFHRKKIVNQEKLKRVNYYIASIVIITMIPAGYMTWSIINQSVIENNVENFLRNEIKDNGTYILSHTFDKENKTLDVVTIGNSISNSNIKKAQKALSDYQLADYRLRIIQGASADSLMAMQQKKRGLVAAGEETSSDLKKQVYQNDALQKQLAVYTRYPELAKEMKQELKAICPEAKSIALSNTSEVYLDTVLTPKYVLAVVKTSKTLPANDKQQLYKWLKVRIKTDSLQLVVLPQ
;
A
#
# COMPACT_ATOMS: atom_id res chain seq x y z
N MET A 1 -25.25 -41.36 -33.94
CA MET A 1 -25.82 -40.80 -32.71
C MET A 1 -26.06 -41.93 -31.74
N ASP A 2 -25.17 -42.13 -30.77
CA ASP A 2 -25.28 -43.19 -29.76
C ASP A 2 -26.37 -42.83 -28.73
N PRO A 3 -27.35 -43.70 -28.50
CA PRO A 3 -28.51 -43.41 -27.66
C PRO A 3 -28.25 -43.53 -26.15
N ASN A 4 -27.00 -43.60 -25.68
CA ASN A 4 -26.70 -43.91 -24.28
C ASN A 4 -25.94 -42.81 -23.53
N ASN A 5 -26.21 -41.55 -23.84
CA ASN A 5 -25.53 -40.41 -23.17
C ASN A 5 -26.46 -39.64 -22.18
N ASN A 6 -27.14 -40.40 -21.32
CA ASN A 6 -27.83 -39.83 -20.15
C ASN A 6 -26.83 -39.68 -18.97
N GLN A 7 -25.68 -39.02 -19.22
CA GLN A 7 -24.80 -38.62 -18.13
C GLN A 7 -25.44 -37.40 -17.46
N THR A 8 -25.88 -37.57 -16.22
CA THR A 8 -26.39 -36.44 -15.39
C THR A 8 -25.32 -35.35 -15.32
N LEU A 9 -25.71 -34.07 -15.38
CA LEU A 9 -24.81 -32.90 -15.27
C LEU A 9 -23.80 -33.07 -14.12
N TRP A 10 -24.24 -33.67 -13.03
CA TRP A 10 -23.42 -34.04 -11.87
C TRP A 10 -22.30 -35.05 -12.18
N GLN A 11 -22.58 -36.03 -13.02
CA GLN A 11 -21.55 -37.02 -13.44
C GLN A 11 -20.51 -36.38 -14.37
N LEU A 12 -20.92 -35.43 -15.24
CA LEU A 12 -20.01 -34.68 -16.08
C LEU A 12 -19.10 -33.77 -15.21
N VAL A 13 -19.68 -33.02 -14.24
CA VAL A 13 -18.91 -32.23 -13.30
C VAL A 13 -17.92 -33.12 -12.52
N LYS A 14 -18.35 -34.23 -11.96
CA LYS A 14 -17.48 -35.17 -11.25
C LYS A 14 -16.35 -35.72 -12.12
N ARG A 15 -16.60 -35.96 -13.40
CA ARG A 15 -15.58 -36.37 -14.37
C ARG A 15 -14.58 -35.26 -14.68
N CYS A 16 -15.03 -34.02 -14.84
CA CYS A 16 -14.17 -32.88 -15.07
C CYS A 16 -13.24 -32.59 -13.87
N PHE A 17 -13.71 -32.78 -12.65
CA PHE A 17 -12.92 -32.53 -11.43
C PHE A 17 -12.12 -33.77 -10.97
N ASN A 18 -12.22 -34.93 -11.68
CA ASN A 18 -11.48 -36.12 -11.32
C ASN A 18 -10.02 -36.03 -11.80
N VAL A 19 -9.08 -35.86 -10.88
CA VAL A 19 -7.64 -35.75 -11.15
C VAL A 19 -6.98 -37.12 -11.40
N MET A 20 -7.61 -38.21 -10.97
CA MET A 20 -7.03 -39.55 -10.99
C MET A 20 -6.62 -40.08 -12.41
N PRO A 21 -7.39 -39.82 -13.49
CA PRO A 21 -7.00 -40.27 -14.82
C PRO A 21 -5.73 -39.65 -15.38
N GLY A 22 -5.39 -38.44 -14.90
CA GLY A 22 -4.19 -37.70 -15.28
C GLY A 22 -2.99 -37.89 -14.34
N LYS A 23 -3.11 -38.72 -13.30
CA LYS A 23 -2.04 -38.96 -12.32
C LYS A 23 -0.79 -39.52 -12.99
N ALA A 24 0.37 -38.93 -12.70
CA ALA A 24 1.67 -39.44 -13.07
C ALA A 24 1.98 -40.74 -12.25
N SER A 25 2.93 -41.55 -12.71
CA SER A 25 3.37 -42.67 -11.91
C SER A 25 3.96 -42.20 -10.59
N GLU A 26 3.65 -42.88 -9.51
CA GLU A 26 4.06 -42.53 -8.16
C GLU A 26 5.59 -42.40 -8.06
N ASP A 27 6.31 -43.39 -8.65
CA ASP A 27 7.78 -43.39 -8.65
C ASP A 27 8.36 -42.12 -9.33
N ASN A 28 7.77 -41.71 -10.45
CA ASN A 28 8.22 -40.51 -11.17
C ASN A 28 7.99 -39.25 -10.33
N VAL A 29 6.84 -39.12 -9.66
CA VAL A 29 6.54 -37.97 -8.79
C VAL A 29 7.49 -37.92 -7.59
N ILE A 30 7.71 -39.09 -6.95
CA ILE A 30 8.64 -39.20 -5.82
C ILE A 30 10.06 -38.89 -6.28
N ALA A 31 10.51 -39.39 -7.41
CA ALA A 31 11.83 -39.13 -7.97
C ALA A 31 12.01 -37.62 -8.24
N GLN A 32 11.06 -37.00 -8.93
CA GLN A 32 11.08 -35.60 -9.28
C GLN A 32 11.11 -34.66 -8.05
N ILE A 33 10.27 -34.94 -7.03
CA ILE A 33 10.28 -34.15 -5.77
C ILE A 33 11.60 -34.40 -5.04
N THR A 34 12.11 -35.64 -4.99
CA THR A 34 13.37 -35.96 -4.30
C THR A 34 14.57 -35.29 -4.96
N GLU A 35 14.60 -35.21 -6.30
CA GLU A 35 15.60 -34.43 -7.04
C GLU A 35 15.54 -32.95 -6.71
N GLY A 36 14.33 -32.40 -6.62
CA GLY A 36 14.11 -30.98 -6.19
C GLY A 36 14.51 -30.67 -4.74
N VAL A 37 14.57 -31.71 -3.88
CA VAL A 37 15.08 -31.55 -2.50
C VAL A 37 16.61 -31.43 -2.48
N ASP A 38 17.31 -31.96 -3.48
CA ASP A 38 18.76 -31.96 -3.55
C ASP A 38 19.29 -30.55 -3.90
N PHE A 39 19.89 -29.91 -2.92
CA PHE A 39 20.33 -28.53 -2.98
C PHE A 39 21.85 -28.43 -3.02
N HIS A 40 22.44 -28.62 -4.23
CA HIS A 40 23.88 -28.60 -4.45
C HIS A 40 24.27 -27.82 -5.70
N GLY A 41 25.48 -27.32 -5.73
CA GLY A 41 26.10 -26.72 -6.93
C GLY A 41 25.30 -25.56 -7.51
N ALA A 42 24.80 -25.72 -8.73
CA ALA A 42 24.10 -24.65 -9.46
C ALA A 42 22.87 -24.11 -8.74
N ASN A 43 22.11 -24.94 -8.03
CA ASN A 43 20.90 -24.53 -7.32
C ASN A 43 21.17 -23.51 -6.22
N LEU A 44 22.35 -23.60 -5.56
CA LEU A 44 22.76 -22.61 -4.55
C LEU A 44 23.06 -21.24 -5.19
N TRP A 45 23.79 -21.23 -6.31
CA TRP A 45 24.08 -19.99 -7.04
C TRP A 45 22.82 -19.35 -7.62
N ILE A 46 21.93 -20.18 -8.17
CA ILE A 46 20.63 -19.71 -8.68
C ILE A 46 19.82 -19.07 -7.53
N LEU A 47 19.81 -19.68 -6.34
CA LEU A 47 19.14 -19.13 -5.18
C LEU A 47 19.74 -17.78 -4.77
N ILE A 48 21.06 -17.67 -4.66
CA ILE A 48 21.75 -16.42 -4.29
C ILE A 48 21.39 -15.31 -5.29
N LEU A 49 21.48 -15.57 -6.59
CA LEU A 49 21.14 -14.61 -7.63
C LEU A 49 19.65 -14.22 -7.59
N ALA A 50 18.78 -15.19 -7.40
CA ALA A 50 17.33 -14.95 -7.30
C ALA A 50 17.00 -14.07 -6.08
N ILE A 51 17.60 -14.35 -4.91
CA ILE A 51 17.44 -13.50 -3.71
C ILE A 51 17.97 -12.09 -3.94
N PHE A 52 19.11 -11.97 -4.66
CA PHE A 52 19.66 -10.67 -4.99
C PHE A 52 18.72 -9.86 -5.89
N ILE A 53 18.18 -10.48 -6.94
CA ILE A 53 17.19 -9.84 -7.83
C ILE A 53 15.90 -9.49 -7.09
N ALA A 54 15.42 -10.37 -6.21
CA ALA A 54 14.21 -10.10 -5.41
C ALA A 54 14.44 -8.94 -4.43
N SER A 55 15.60 -8.88 -3.79
CA SER A 55 15.96 -7.78 -2.89
C SER A 55 16.09 -6.45 -3.62
N LEU A 56 16.66 -6.45 -4.85
CA LEU A 56 16.63 -5.29 -5.75
C LEU A 56 15.19 -4.87 -6.06
N GLY A 57 14.34 -5.84 -6.44
CA GLY A 57 12.93 -5.59 -6.76
C GLY A 57 12.16 -4.97 -5.60
N LEU A 58 12.38 -5.47 -4.38
CA LEU A 58 11.80 -4.94 -3.15
C LEU A 58 12.27 -3.52 -2.86
N ASN A 59 13.55 -3.25 -3.09
CA ASN A 59 14.17 -1.95 -2.81
C ASN A 59 13.69 -0.85 -3.77
N VAL A 60 13.46 -1.20 -5.05
CA VAL A 60 12.91 -0.27 -6.05
C VAL A 60 11.37 -0.34 -6.17
N ASN A 61 10.71 -1.07 -5.27
CA ASN A 61 9.26 -1.25 -5.23
C ASN A 61 8.66 -1.78 -6.55
N SER A 62 9.37 -2.70 -7.23
CA SER A 62 8.99 -3.27 -8.52
C SER A 62 8.45 -4.69 -8.37
N THR A 63 7.14 -4.84 -8.31
CA THR A 63 6.45 -6.14 -8.22
C THR A 63 6.81 -7.07 -9.38
N ALA A 64 7.02 -6.52 -10.59
CA ALA A 64 7.39 -7.32 -11.77
C ALA A 64 8.77 -7.97 -11.61
N VAL A 65 9.77 -7.25 -11.10
CA VAL A 65 11.12 -7.78 -10.84
C VAL A 65 11.07 -8.86 -9.75
N ILE A 66 10.28 -8.61 -8.69
CA ILE A 66 10.10 -9.57 -7.60
C ILE A 66 9.50 -10.87 -8.14
N ILE A 67 8.44 -10.81 -8.96
CA ILE A 67 7.82 -11.99 -9.58
C ILE A 67 8.82 -12.71 -10.49
N GLY A 68 9.60 -11.99 -11.30
CA GLY A 68 10.66 -12.58 -12.14
C GLY A 68 11.69 -13.36 -11.33
N ALA A 69 12.14 -12.84 -10.21
CA ALA A 69 13.07 -13.49 -9.29
C ALA A 69 12.48 -14.78 -8.68
N MET A 70 11.19 -14.74 -8.32
CA MET A 70 10.48 -15.89 -7.74
C MET A 70 10.39 -17.07 -8.71
N LEU A 71 10.27 -16.79 -10.02
CA LEU A 71 10.16 -17.84 -11.06
C LEU A 71 11.42 -18.70 -11.18
N ILE A 72 12.58 -18.13 -10.89
CA ILE A 72 13.87 -18.84 -10.98
C ILE A 72 14.30 -19.45 -9.64
N SER A 73 13.59 -19.15 -8.56
CA SER A 73 13.97 -19.59 -7.21
C SER A 73 13.70 -21.07 -6.95
N PRO A 74 14.68 -21.84 -6.50
CA PRO A 74 14.51 -23.25 -6.20
C PRO A 74 14.01 -23.57 -4.78
N LEU A 75 13.47 -22.57 -4.04
CA LEU A 75 13.02 -22.72 -2.64
C LEU A 75 11.88 -23.75 -2.44
N MET A 76 11.12 -24.02 -3.49
CA MET A 76 9.94 -24.89 -3.42
C MET A 76 10.29 -26.34 -3.09
N GLY A 77 11.41 -26.87 -3.63
CA GLY A 77 11.77 -28.30 -3.57
C GLY A 77 11.81 -28.87 -2.15
N PRO A 78 12.60 -28.30 -1.23
CA PRO A 78 12.66 -28.78 0.15
C PRO A 78 11.31 -28.78 0.88
N ILE A 79 10.44 -27.81 0.62
CA ILE A 79 9.15 -27.65 1.32
C ILE A 79 8.13 -28.69 0.84
N ILE A 80 8.00 -28.87 -0.49
CA ILE A 80 7.17 -29.96 -1.06
C ILE A 80 7.74 -31.31 -0.63
N GLY A 81 9.08 -31.45 -0.60
CA GLY A 81 9.77 -32.62 -0.11
C GLY A 81 9.42 -33.01 1.33
N MET A 82 9.33 -32.00 2.24
CA MET A 82 8.83 -32.24 3.60
C MET A 82 7.39 -32.75 3.61
N GLY A 83 6.50 -32.11 2.84
CA GLY A 83 5.10 -32.54 2.72
C GLY A 83 4.94 -33.95 2.18
N LEU A 84 5.68 -34.30 1.12
CA LEU A 84 5.74 -35.65 0.55
C LEU A 84 6.25 -36.67 1.59
N ALA A 85 7.37 -36.37 2.24
CA ALA A 85 8.00 -37.24 3.23
C ALA A 85 7.05 -37.58 4.39
N ILE A 86 6.30 -36.60 4.86
CA ILE A 86 5.27 -36.77 5.88
C ILE A 86 4.10 -37.65 5.33
N GLY A 87 3.65 -37.36 4.10
CA GLY A 87 2.54 -38.06 3.45
C GLY A 87 2.84 -39.56 3.24
N THR A 88 4.05 -39.84 2.80
CA THR A 88 4.56 -41.23 2.54
C THR A 88 5.23 -41.89 3.76
N ALA A 89 5.37 -41.17 4.86
CA ALA A 89 6.05 -41.59 6.06
C ALA A 89 7.55 -41.97 5.84
N ASP A 90 8.23 -41.20 4.97
CA ASP A 90 9.66 -41.38 4.67
C ASP A 90 10.53 -40.43 5.56
N LEU A 91 11.05 -40.98 6.67
CA LEU A 91 11.88 -40.24 7.59
C LEU A 91 13.23 -39.81 7.01
N ASN A 92 13.79 -40.57 6.08
CA ASN A 92 15.07 -40.24 5.44
C ASN A 92 14.89 -39.01 4.52
N LEU A 93 13.86 -39.01 3.72
CA LEU A 93 13.50 -37.87 2.86
C LEU A 93 13.17 -36.62 3.74
N PHE A 94 12.44 -36.84 4.84
CA PHE A 94 12.11 -35.72 5.77
C PHE A 94 13.36 -35.09 6.33
N ARG A 95 14.30 -35.90 6.83
CA ARG A 95 15.58 -35.37 7.39
C ARG A 95 16.38 -34.60 6.32
N LYS A 96 16.45 -35.14 5.11
CA LYS A 96 17.14 -34.49 3.99
C LYS A 96 16.46 -33.16 3.62
N ALA A 97 15.14 -33.16 3.51
CA ALA A 97 14.35 -31.98 3.16
C ALA A 97 14.48 -30.87 4.22
N ILE A 98 14.42 -31.18 5.51
CA ILE A 98 14.53 -30.17 6.57
C ILE A 98 15.94 -29.58 6.66
N ILE A 99 16.99 -30.37 6.45
CA ILE A 99 18.37 -29.88 6.43
C ILE A 99 18.54 -28.90 5.26
N ASN A 100 18.11 -29.26 4.06
CA ASN A 100 18.22 -28.42 2.88
C ASN A 100 17.35 -27.17 3.00
N TYR A 101 16.16 -27.28 3.60
CA TYR A 101 15.31 -26.13 3.94
C TYR A 101 16.01 -25.15 4.87
N LEU A 102 16.67 -25.60 5.92
CA LEU A 102 17.41 -24.73 6.85
C LEU A 102 18.61 -24.07 6.15
N ILE A 103 19.36 -24.83 5.35
CA ILE A 103 20.49 -24.29 4.59
C ILE A 103 20.02 -23.19 3.64
N THR A 104 18.96 -23.44 2.86
CA THR A 104 18.41 -22.47 1.91
C THR A 104 17.84 -21.25 2.60
N THR A 105 17.18 -21.42 3.73
CA THR A 105 16.65 -20.31 4.54
C THR A 105 17.78 -19.41 5.07
N ILE A 106 18.79 -19.99 5.71
CA ILE A 106 19.94 -19.23 6.24
C ILE A 106 20.66 -18.51 5.11
N LEU A 107 20.95 -19.19 4.02
CA LEU A 107 21.64 -18.63 2.86
C LEU A 107 20.84 -17.46 2.26
N SER A 108 19.53 -17.60 2.14
CA SER A 108 18.65 -16.55 1.61
C SER A 108 18.64 -15.31 2.52
N VAL A 109 18.47 -15.51 3.83
CA VAL A 109 18.47 -14.40 4.79
C VAL A 109 19.82 -13.69 4.81
N VAL A 110 20.93 -14.43 4.83
CA VAL A 110 22.29 -13.87 4.80
C VAL A 110 22.51 -13.07 3.51
N THR A 111 22.14 -13.62 2.34
CA THR A 111 22.30 -12.93 1.04
C THR A 111 21.48 -11.64 1.01
N ALA A 112 20.23 -11.68 1.46
CA ALA A 112 19.38 -10.49 1.54
C ALA A 112 19.93 -9.45 2.53
N THR A 113 20.41 -9.89 3.70
CA THR A 113 21.01 -9.00 4.71
C THR A 113 22.25 -8.29 4.13
N ILE A 114 23.14 -9.02 3.45
CA ILE A 114 24.31 -8.42 2.81
C ILE A 114 23.89 -7.39 1.75
N TYR A 115 22.91 -7.72 0.90
CA TYR A 115 22.40 -6.80 -0.10
C TYR A 115 21.87 -5.50 0.53
N PHE A 116 20.97 -5.59 1.51
CA PHE A 116 20.37 -4.40 2.13
C PHE A 116 21.35 -3.61 2.98
N PHE A 117 22.36 -4.26 3.56
CA PHE A 117 23.43 -3.58 4.28
C PHE A 117 24.31 -2.74 3.34
N LEU A 118 24.53 -3.21 2.10
CA LEU A 118 25.30 -2.49 1.07
C LEU A 118 24.47 -1.47 0.30
N SER A 119 23.13 -1.57 0.35
CA SER A 119 22.25 -0.69 -0.40
C SER A 119 22.20 0.73 0.18
N PRO A 120 22.31 1.78 -0.66
CA PRO A 120 22.18 3.16 -0.21
C PRO A 120 20.72 3.54 0.14
N ILE A 121 19.73 2.75 -0.31
CA ILE A 121 18.31 2.99 -0.05
C ILE A 121 17.92 2.24 1.22
N THR A 122 17.72 2.97 2.30
CA THR A 122 17.42 2.41 3.63
C THR A 122 15.93 2.48 4.00
N GLU A 123 15.13 3.21 3.21
CA GLU A 123 13.69 3.36 3.47
C GLU A 123 12.92 2.09 3.12
N ALA A 124 12.03 1.66 4.02
CA ALA A 124 11.16 0.50 3.79
C ALA A 124 10.09 0.84 2.76
N GLN A 125 10.15 0.23 1.59
CA GLN A 125 9.14 0.38 0.55
C GLN A 125 7.87 -0.42 0.88
N SER A 126 6.74 -0.08 0.23
CA SER A 126 5.44 -0.68 0.49
C SER A 126 5.44 -2.20 0.32
N GLU A 127 6.17 -2.74 -0.65
CA GLU A 127 6.32 -4.20 -0.85
C GLU A 127 7.06 -4.88 0.31
N ILE A 128 8.02 -4.20 0.96
CA ILE A 128 8.71 -4.70 2.15
C ILE A 128 7.73 -4.70 3.34
N LEU A 129 7.04 -3.58 3.57
CA LEU A 129 6.11 -3.43 4.69
C LEU A 129 4.94 -4.42 4.61
N ALA A 130 4.42 -4.71 3.42
CA ALA A 130 3.36 -5.68 3.21
C ALA A 130 3.71 -7.09 3.69
N ARG A 131 4.99 -7.43 3.89
CA ARG A 131 5.45 -8.74 4.34
C ARG A 131 5.80 -8.80 5.83
N THR A 132 5.67 -7.70 6.55
CA THR A 132 5.99 -7.64 7.99
C THR A 132 4.82 -8.01 8.90
N SER A 133 3.60 -8.06 8.36
CA SER A 133 2.37 -8.30 9.12
C SER A 133 1.59 -9.47 8.53
N PRO A 134 1.88 -10.72 8.93
CA PRO A 134 1.20 -11.91 8.43
C PRO A 134 -0.28 -11.94 8.80
N THR A 135 -1.10 -12.38 7.84
CA THR A 135 -2.56 -12.42 7.94
C THR A 135 -3.13 -13.82 7.66
N LEU A 136 -4.40 -14.03 7.98
CA LEU A 136 -5.10 -15.25 7.60
C LEU A 136 -5.19 -15.43 6.08
N TYR A 137 -5.17 -14.33 5.32
CA TYR A 137 -5.16 -14.40 3.86
C TYR A 137 -3.89 -15.06 3.32
N ASP A 138 -2.73 -14.83 3.96
CA ASP A 138 -1.47 -15.47 3.61
C ASP A 138 -1.55 -16.99 3.82
N VAL A 139 -2.21 -17.43 4.88
CA VAL A 139 -2.48 -18.86 5.13
C VAL A 139 -3.33 -19.46 4.01
N LEU A 140 -4.39 -18.76 3.57
CA LEU A 140 -5.23 -19.23 2.45
C LEU A 140 -4.44 -19.30 1.13
N ILE A 141 -3.59 -18.32 0.87
CA ILE A 141 -2.70 -18.30 -0.31
C ILE A 141 -1.73 -19.50 -0.25
N ALA A 142 -1.14 -19.75 0.91
CA ALA A 142 -0.22 -20.89 1.10
C ALA A 142 -0.93 -22.24 0.91
N LEU A 143 -2.16 -22.39 1.44
CA LEU A 143 -2.99 -23.59 1.24
C LEU A 143 -3.31 -23.81 -0.24
N CYS A 144 -3.84 -22.80 -0.93
CA CYS A 144 -4.18 -22.88 -2.34
C CYS A 144 -2.93 -23.10 -3.21
N GLY A 145 -1.84 -22.38 -2.93
CA GLY A 145 -0.57 -22.53 -3.63
C GLY A 145 0.05 -23.92 -3.46
N GLY A 146 0.05 -24.45 -2.23
CA GLY A 146 0.50 -25.79 -1.93
C GLY A 146 -0.35 -26.89 -2.62
N ALA A 147 -1.68 -26.70 -2.64
CA ALA A 147 -2.60 -27.60 -3.34
C ALA A 147 -2.33 -27.60 -4.87
N ALA A 148 -2.22 -26.41 -5.46
CA ALA A 148 -1.90 -26.27 -6.88
C ALA A 148 -0.52 -26.88 -7.19
N GLY A 149 0.45 -26.70 -6.29
CA GLY A 149 1.80 -27.23 -6.40
C GLY A 149 1.83 -28.74 -6.48
N ILE A 150 1.24 -29.43 -5.51
CA ILE A 150 1.22 -30.90 -5.51
C ILE A 150 0.40 -31.48 -6.66
N LEU A 151 -0.73 -30.85 -7.03
CA LEU A 151 -1.54 -31.27 -8.16
C LEU A 151 -0.77 -31.20 -9.48
N ALA A 152 -0.01 -30.13 -9.70
CA ALA A 152 0.75 -29.97 -10.93
C ALA A 152 1.94 -30.92 -11.02
N VAL A 153 2.67 -31.16 -9.93
CA VAL A 153 3.77 -32.13 -9.89
C VAL A 153 3.25 -33.57 -10.06
N ALA A 154 2.06 -33.86 -9.51
CA ALA A 154 1.46 -35.20 -9.55
C ALA A 154 0.69 -35.49 -10.84
N THR A 155 0.56 -34.55 -11.79
CA THR A 155 -0.21 -34.73 -13.03
C THR A 155 0.70 -34.81 -14.27
N LYS A 156 0.46 -35.76 -15.16
CA LYS A 156 1.21 -35.89 -16.41
C LYS A 156 1.09 -34.67 -17.30
N GLY A 157 2.19 -34.28 -17.94
CA GLY A 157 2.20 -33.21 -18.95
C GLY A 157 2.03 -31.80 -18.43
N LYS A 158 2.06 -31.58 -17.11
CA LYS A 158 2.10 -30.24 -16.51
C LYS A 158 3.54 -29.84 -16.21
N ASN A 159 3.95 -28.69 -16.70
CA ASN A 159 5.27 -28.13 -16.38
C ASN A 159 5.30 -27.66 -14.93
N ASN A 160 6.41 -27.91 -14.23
CA ASN A 160 6.62 -27.52 -12.84
C ASN A 160 6.70 -25.97 -12.63
N VAL A 161 6.74 -25.22 -13.71
CA VAL A 161 6.87 -23.75 -13.65
C VAL A 161 5.65 -23.09 -13.00
N ILE A 162 4.44 -23.56 -13.35
CA ILE A 162 3.19 -22.94 -12.86
C ILE A 162 3.03 -23.04 -11.32
N PRO A 163 3.22 -24.24 -10.71
CA PRO A 163 3.13 -24.35 -9.25
C PRO A 163 4.30 -23.69 -8.54
N GLY A 164 5.48 -23.64 -9.17
CA GLY A 164 6.64 -22.94 -8.67
C GLY A 164 6.34 -21.46 -8.40
N VAL A 165 5.62 -20.80 -9.32
CA VAL A 165 5.22 -19.41 -9.19
C VAL A 165 4.35 -19.18 -7.96
N ALA A 166 3.26 -19.92 -7.82
CA ALA A 166 2.28 -19.73 -6.74
C ALA A 166 2.90 -19.97 -5.34
N ILE A 167 3.82 -20.94 -5.23
CA ILE A 167 4.52 -21.22 -3.96
C ILE A 167 5.64 -20.22 -3.71
N ALA A 168 6.42 -19.87 -4.74
CA ALA A 168 7.53 -18.94 -4.59
C ALA A 168 7.08 -17.53 -4.19
N THR A 169 5.89 -17.08 -4.63
CA THR A 169 5.31 -15.79 -4.23
C THR A 169 5.09 -15.68 -2.72
N ALA A 170 4.82 -16.80 -2.07
CA ALA A 170 4.59 -16.85 -0.63
C ALA A 170 5.87 -16.99 0.20
N LEU A 171 7.01 -17.40 -0.41
CA LEU A 171 8.22 -17.76 0.33
C LEU A 171 9.36 -16.76 0.21
N MET A 172 9.64 -16.29 -1.00
CA MET A 172 10.85 -15.52 -1.27
C MET A 172 10.81 -14.09 -0.71
N PRO A 173 9.74 -13.29 -0.94
CA PRO A 173 9.69 -11.92 -0.41
C PRO A 173 9.79 -11.85 1.11
N PRO A 174 9.12 -12.72 1.90
CA PRO A 174 9.28 -12.72 3.35
C PRO A 174 10.72 -12.97 3.80
N LEU A 175 11.47 -13.87 3.11
CA LEU A 175 12.87 -14.11 3.43
C LEU A 175 13.75 -12.88 3.14
N CYS A 176 13.52 -12.20 2.01
CA CYS A 176 14.23 -10.97 1.67
C CYS A 176 13.88 -9.86 2.69
N THR A 177 12.61 -9.73 3.08
CA THR A 177 12.17 -8.76 4.09
C THR A 177 12.75 -9.07 5.48
N ALA A 178 12.89 -10.35 5.84
CA ALA A 178 13.59 -10.73 7.06
C ALA A 178 15.06 -10.29 7.00
N GLY A 179 15.75 -10.48 5.87
CA GLY A 179 17.10 -9.97 5.65
C GLY A 179 17.19 -8.44 5.75
N TYR A 180 16.19 -7.72 5.24
CA TYR A 180 16.06 -6.27 5.40
C TYR A 180 15.93 -5.89 6.89
N GLY A 181 15.07 -6.57 7.64
CA GLY A 181 14.90 -6.33 9.07
C GLY A 181 16.20 -6.49 9.86
N LEU A 182 17.03 -7.50 9.52
CA LEU A 182 18.34 -7.69 10.12
C LEU A 182 19.33 -6.57 9.72
N ALA A 183 19.37 -6.20 8.44
CA ALA A 183 20.27 -5.16 7.95
C ALA A 183 19.99 -3.80 8.59
N MET A 184 18.71 -3.47 8.81
CA MET A 184 18.27 -2.21 9.42
C MET A 184 18.21 -2.26 10.96
N GLY A 185 18.53 -3.40 11.60
CA GLY A 185 18.42 -3.58 13.04
C GLY A 185 16.99 -3.54 13.58
N ASN A 186 15.99 -3.73 12.73
CA ASN A 186 14.57 -3.72 13.11
C ASN A 186 14.06 -5.13 13.37
N THR A 187 14.04 -5.53 14.66
CA THR A 187 13.60 -6.85 15.10
C THR A 187 12.14 -7.14 14.78
N SER A 188 11.28 -6.11 14.75
CA SER A 188 9.86 -6.29 14.44
C SER A 188 9.67 -6.70 12.97
N TYR A 189 10.39 -6.06 12.05
CA TYR A 189 10.35 -6.43 10.63
C TYR A 189 10.92 -7.83 10.40
N PHE A 190 12.04 -8.15 11.07
CA PHE A 190 12.61 -9.50 11.00
C PHE A 190 11.63 -10.56 11.47
N LEU A 191 11.10 -10.42 12.70
CA LEU A 191 10.21 -11.42 13.28
C LEU A 191 8.90 -11.56 12.51
N GLY A 192 8.29 -10.45 12.06
CA GLY A 192 7.06 -10.47 11.28
C GLY A 192 7.24 -11.20 9.95
N ALA A 193 8.28 -10.85 9.19
CA ALA A 193 8.57 -11.46 7.90
C ALA A 193 9.01 -12.93 8.02
N PHE A 194 9.84 -13.24 9.00
CA PHE A 194 10.29 -14.62 9.25
C PHE A 194 9.12 -15.51 9.69
N TYR A 195 8.21 -14.97 10.51
CA TYR A 195 7.00 -15.67 10.90
C TYR A 195 6.05 -15.91 9.71
N LEU A 196 5.90 -14.94 8.81
CA LEU A 196 5.15 -15.13 7.56
C LEU A 196 5.74 -16.25 6.69
N TYR A 197 7.06 -16.25 6.52
CA TYR A 197 7.76 -17.33 5.82
C TYR A 197 7.51 -18.70 6.46
N PHE A 198 7.59 -18.77 7.79
CA PHE A 198 7.37 -20.01 8.55
C PHE A 198 5.94 -20.53 8.39
N ILE A 199 4.93 -19.66 8.54
CA ILE A 199 3.52 -20.02 8.30
C ILE A 199 3.35 -20.61 6.90
N ASN A 200 3.79 -19.90 5.88
CA ASN A 200 3.66 -20.34 4.50
C ASN A 200 4.31 -21.70 4.28
N THR A 201 5.50 -21.93 4.84
CA THR A 201 6.18 -23.23 4.79
C THR A 201 5.35 -24.34 5.41
N VAL A 202 4.81 -24.10 6.60
CA VAL A 202 4.00 -25.11 7.33
C VAL A 202 2.74 -25.46 6.52
N PHE A 203 2.03 -24.46 5.99
CA PHE A 203 0.79 -24.70 5.27
C PHE A 203 0.99 -25.30 3.88
N ILE A 204 2.05 -24.93 3.17
CA ILE A 204 2.42 -25.59 1.89
C ILE A 204 2.80 -27.06 2.12
N ALA A 205 3.62 -27.35 3.13
CA ALA A 205 4.00 -28.71 3.47
C ALA A 205 2.79 -29.52 3.94
N PHE A 206 1.91 -28.95 4.75
CA PHE A 206 0.66 -29.56 5.19
C PHE A 206 -0.25 -29.93 4.00
N THR A 207 -0.49 -28.96 3.09
CA THR A 207 -1.34 -29.18 1.92
C THR A 207 -0.74 -30.22 0.98
N THR A 208 0.58 -30.20 0.80
CA THR A 208 1.30 -31.25 0.04
C THR A 208 1.09 -32.61 0.69
N CYS A 209 1.22 -32.73 2.00
CA CYS A 209 0.97 -33.97 2.73
C CYS A 209 -0.47 -34.49 2.53
N VAL A 210 -1.46 -33.58 2.63
CA VAL A 210 -2.87 -33.93 2.38
C VAL A 210 -3.08 -34.37 0.94
N GLY A 211 -2.52 -33.63 -0.04
CA GLY A 211 -2.60 -33.97 -1.47
C GLY A 211 -2.02 -35.37 -1.79
N VAL A 212 -0.84 -35.67 -1.24
CA VAL A 212 -0.20 -36.98 -1.37
C VAL A 212 -1.07 -38.09 -0.80
N ARG A 213 -1.70 -37.85 0.35
CA ARG A 213 -2.62 -38.82 0.98
C ARG A 213 -3.90 -39.02 0.19
N LEU A 214 -4.50 -37.94 -0.32
CA LEU A 214 -5.71 -38.00 -1.15
C LEU A 214 -5.46 -38.69 -2.48
N MET A 215 -4.26 -38.60 -3.04
CA MET A 215 -3.84 -39.31 -4.25
C MET A 215 -3.43 -40.76 -4.00
N HIS A 216 -3.56 -41.26 -2.77
CA HIS A 216 -3.27 -42.63 -2.38
C HIS A 216 -1.83 -43.07 -2.70
N PHE A 217 -0.82 -42.25 -2.42
CA PHE A 217 0.56 -42.67 -2.53
C PHE A 217 0.90 -43.76 -1.49
N HIS A 218 1.71 -44.73 -1.89
CA HIS A 218 2.11 -45.81 -1.01
C HIS A 218 2.98 -45.30 0.12
N ARG A 219 2.66 -45.76 1.34
CA ARG A 219 3.47 -45.43 2.51
C ARG A 219 4.63 -46.40 2.64
N LYS A 220 5.83 -45.90 2.92
CA LYS A 220 6.93 -46.74 3.33
C LYS A 220 6.54 -47.52 4.58
N LYS A 221 6.79 -48.84 4.60
CA LYS A 221 6.48 -49.72 5.74
C LYS A 221 7.23 -49.24 6.97
N ILE A 222 6.54 -48.53 7.87
CA ILE A 222 7.08 -48.15 9.19
C ILE A 222 6.75 -49.29 10.15
N VAL A 223 7.78 -49.80 10.81
CA VAL A 223 7.71 -50.91 11.77
C VAL A 223 6.84 -50.60 12.99
N ASN A 224 6.49 -49.31 13.25
CA ASN A 224 5.83 -48.94 14.49
C ASN A 224 4.68 -47.93 14.25
N GLN A 225 3.41 -48.39 14.36
CA GLN A 225 2.20 -47.59 14.18
C GLN A 225 2.07 -46.45 15.24
N GLU A 226 2.65 -46.62 16.43
CA GLU A 226 2.62 -45.58 17.46
C GLU A 226 3.43 -44.34 17.05
N LYS A 227 4.56 -44.52 16.36
CA LYS A 227 5.35 -43.42 15.83
C LYS A 227 4.57 -42.57 14.81
N LEU A 228 3.74 -43.25 13.99
CA LEU A 228 2.90 -42.58 12.99
C LEU A 228 1.81 -41.73 13.62
N LYS A 229 1.18 -42.17 14.70
CA LYS A 229 0.21 -41.38 15.48
C LYS A 229 0.85 -40.16 16.10
N ARG A 230 2.04 -40.27 16.68
CA ARG A 230 2.81 -39.16 17.24
C ARG A 230 3.16 -38.10 16.18
N VAL A 231 3.65 -38.54 14.99
CA VAL A 231 3.96 -37.61 13.89
C VAL A 231 2.73 -36.83 13.46
N ASN A 232 1.58 -37.50 13.28
CA ASN A 232 0.34 -36.81 12.92
C ASN A 232 -0.11 -35.82 13.99
N TYR A 233 0.05 -36.16 15.26
CA TYR A 233 -0.24 -35.27 16.37
C TYR A 233 0.68 -34.03 16.39
N TYR A 234 1.99 -34.23 16.18
CA TYR A 234 2.94 -33.08 16.09
C TYR A 234 2.61 -32.15 14.92
N ILE A 235 2.26 -32.70 13.75
CA ILE A 235 1.88 -31.89 12.60
C ILE A 235 0.61 -31.08 12.89
N ALA A 236 -0.43 -31.73 13.45
CA ALA A 236 -1.67 -31.03 13.81
C ALA A 236 -1.40 -29.94 14.88
N SER A 237 -0.56 -30.24 15.86
CA SER A 237 -0.16 -29.25 16.89
C SER A 237 0.57 -28.06 16.29
N ILE A 238 1.53 -28.26 15.40
CA ILE A 238 2.27 -27.20 14.72
C ILE A 238 1.31 -26.33 13.91
N VAL A 239 0.43 -26.94 13.13
CA VAL A 239 -0.57 -26.19 12.32
C VAL A 239 -1.49 -25.35 13.20
N ILE A 240 -2.01 -25.92 14.31
CA ILE A 240 -2.89 -25.18 15.23
C ILE A 240 -2.13 -24.04 15.91
N ILE A 241 -0.93 -24.30 16.44
CA ILE A 241 -0.11 -23.29 17.11
C ILE A 241 0.21 -22.13 16.18
N THR A 242 0.49 -22.40 14.90
CA THR A 242 0.79 -21.34 13.90
C THR A 242 -0.45 -20.56 13.48
N MET A 243 -1.65 -21.16 13.55
CA MET A 243 -2.89 -20.44 13.22
C MET A 243 -3.32 -19.41 14.27
N ILE A 244 -3.01 -19.63 15.54
CA ILE A 244 -3.48 -18.74 16.62
C ILE A 244 -2.95 -17.30 16.45
N PRO A 245 -1.63 -17.05 16.33
CA PRO A 245 -1.12 -15.69 16.15
C PRO A 245 -1.58 -15.05 14.83
N ALA A 246 -1.64 -15.83 13.74
CA ALA A 246 -2.13 -15.35 12.44
C ALA A 246 -3.62 -14.91 12.51
N GLY A 247 -4.45 -15.68 13.21
CA GLY A 247 -5.84 -15.33 13.46
C GLY A 247 -5.98 -14.06 14.30
N TYR A 248 -5.17 -13.91 15.35
CA TYR A 248 -5.15 -12.71 16.17
C TYR A 248 -4.74 -11.46 15.37
N MET A 249 -3.68 -11.56 14.58
CA MET A 249 -3.23 -10.44 13.73
C MET A 249 -4.29 -10.05 12.69
N THR A 250 -4.93 -11.04 12.06
CA THR A 250 -6.03 -10.79 11.11
C THR A 250 -7.20 -10.08 11.78
N TRP A 251 -7.61 -10.55 12.96
CA TRP A 251 -8.69 -9.91 13.72
C TRP A 251 -8.35 -8.46 14.08
N SER A 252 -7.09 -8.21 14.49
CA SER A 252 -6.61 -6.85 14.78
C SER A 252 -6.66 -5.94 13.56
N ILE A 253 -6.23 -6.42 12.38
CA ILE A 253 -6.25 -5.66 11.12
C ILE A 253 -7.68 -5.39 10.67
N ILE A 254 -8.57 -6.38 10.75
CA ILE A 254 -10.00 -6.20 10.41
C ILE A 254 -10.63 -5.15 11.32
N ASN A 255 -10.43 -5.25 12.63
CA ASN A 255 -10.94 -4.25 13.57
C ASN A 255 -10.41 -2.85 13.27
N GLN A 256 -9.13 -2.73 12.93
CA GLN A 256 -8.56 -1.44 12.54
C GLN A 256 -9.21 -0.90 11.28
N SER A 257 -9.38 -1.72 10.27
CA SER A 257 -10.01 -1.33 8.99
C SER A 257 -11.47 -0.93 9.18
N VAL A 258 -12.21 -1.63 10.05
CA VAL A 258 -13.61 -1.27 10.40
C VAL A 258 -13.64 0.10 11.08
N ILE A 259 -12.75 0.34 12.05
CA ILE A 259 -12.68 1.63 12.76
C ILE A 259 -12.31 2.76 11.78
N GLU A 260 -11.31 2.57 10.91
CA GLU A 260 -10.91 3.55 9.89
C GLU A 260 -12.07 3.88 8.94
N ASN A 261 -12.80 2.87 8.50
CA ASN A 261 -13.98 3.04 7.64
C ASN A 261 -15.12 3.80 8.35
N ASN A 262 -15.35 3.50 9.63
CA ASN A 262 -16.31 4.21 10.46
C ASN A 262 -15.91 5.67 10.68
N VAL A 263 -14.63 5.95 10.91
CA VAL A 263 -14.07 7.31 11.00
C VAL A 263 -14.28 8.06 9.68
N GLU A 264 -13.98 7.44 8.54
CA GLU A 264 -14.15 8.08 7.23
C GLU A 264 -15.63 8.42 6.95
N ASN A 265 -16.54 7.49 7.25
CA ASN A 265 -17.98 7.69 7.12
C ASN A 265 -18.49 8.80 8.06
N PHE A 266 -18.03 8.82 9.31
CA PHE A 266 -18.33 9.88 10.28
C PHE A 266 -17.84 11.26 9.77
N LEU A 267 -16.60 11.34 9.32
CA LEU A 267 -16.04 12.59 8.80
C LEU A 267 -16.78 13.10 7.57
N ARG A 268 -17.19 12.20 6.70
CA ARG A 268 -17.92 12.54 5.47
C ARG A 268 -19.35 13.05 5.76
N ASN A 269 -20.04 12.44 6.73
CA ASN A 269 -21.45 12.72 6.98
C ASN A 269 -21.67 13.83 8.01
N GLU A 270 -20.83 13.92 9.06
CA GLU A 270 -21.07 14.80 10.20
C GLU A 270 -20.19 16.05 10.19
N ILE A 271 -19.04 16.02 9.52
CA ILE A 271 -18.07 17.14 9.56
C ILE A 271 -17.98 17.88 8.24
N LYS A 272 -18.23 17.23 7.11
CA LYS A 272 -18.19 17.86 5.79
C LYS A 272 -19.45 18.71 5.57
N ASP A 273 -19.42 19.96 6.06
CA ASP A 273 -20.45 20.96 5.82
C ASP A 273 -20.06 21.89 4.66
N ASN A 274 -21.03 22.65 4.12
CA ASN A 274 -20.82 23.54 2.97
C ASN A 274 -19.71 24.57 3.23
N GLY A 275 -18.53 24.32 2.64
CA GLY A 275 -17.35 25.19 2.72
C GLY A 275 -16.31 24.79 3.77
N THR A 276 -16.47 23.66 4.46
CA THR A 276 -15.44 23.08 5.34
C THR A 276 -14.76 21.91 4.64
N TYR A 277 -13.44 21.94 4.57
CA TYR A 277 -12.61 20.87 3.99
C TYR A 277 -11.76 20.22 5.08
N ILE A 278 -11.77 18.88 5.10
CA ILE A 278 -10.93 18.09 6.01
C ILE A 278 -9.57 17.94 5.34
N LEU A 279 -8.53 18.50 5.97
CA LEU A 279 -7.16 18.41 5.48
C LEU A 279 -6.49 17.10 5.89
N SER A 280 -6.67 16.72 7.14
CA SER A 280 -6.15 15.46 7.68
C SER A 280 -6.93 15.05 8.92
N HIS A 281 -6.91 13.77 9.21
CA HIS A 281 -7.37 13.25 10.48
C HIS A 281 -6.31 12.33 11.08
N THR A 282 -6.26 12.27 12.39
CA THR A 282 -5.39 11.38 13.14
C THR A 282 -6.19 10.67 14.20
N PHE A 283 -6.06 9.37 14.20
CA PHE A 283 -6.74 8.49 15.10
C PHE A 283 -5.74 7.92 16.12
N ASP A 284 -5.89 8.29 17.38
CA ASP A 284 -5.05 7.82 18.47
C ASP A 284 -5.83 6.78 19.30
N LYS A 285 -5.38 5.51 19.20
CA LYS A 285 -6.01 4.39 19.91
C LYS A 285 -5.69 4.38 21.39
N GLU A 286 -4.49 4.83 21.78
CA GLU A 286 -4.05 4.81 23.17
C GLU A 286 -4.79 5.85 24.00
N ASN A 287 -4.92 7.08 23.46
CA ASN A 287 -5.62 8.18 24.11
C ASN A 287 -7.09 8.27 23.76
N LYS A 288 -7.59 7.38 22.90
CA LYS A 288 -8.98 7.36 22.40
C LYS A 288 -9.42 8.74 21.87
N THR A 289 -8.58 9.39 21.04
CA THR A 289 -8.88 10.70 20.45
C THR A 289 -8.91 10.63 18.93
N LEU A 290 -9.88 11.32 18.36
CA LEU A 290 -10.00 11.57 16.93
C LEU A 290 -9.68 13.06 16.68
N ASP A 291 -8.48 13.35 16.20
CA ASP A 291 -8.05 14.69 15.85
C ASP A 291 -8.34 14.95 14.37
N VAL A 292 -9.14 15.98 14.10
CA VAL A 292 -9.55 16.35 12.74
C VAL A 292 -9.09 17.78 12.48
N VAL A 293 -8.27 17.95 11.43
CA VAL A 293 -7.80 19.27 10.98
C VAL A 293 -8.68 19.73 9.83
N THR A 294 -9.32 20.89 10.00
CA THR A 294 -10.24 21.45 9.00
C THR A 294 -9.78 22.82 8.53
N ILE A 295 -10.05 23.11 7.25
CA ILE A 295 -9.81 24.40 6.59
C ILE A 295 -11.11 24.89 5.95
N GLY A 296 -11.29 26.19 5.90
CA GLY A 296 -12.49 26.84 5.33
C GLY A 296 -13.37 27.44 6.40
N ASN A 297 -14.69 27.28 6.28
CA ASN A 297 -15.65 27.84 7.22
C ASN A 297 -15.48 27.23 8.62
N SER A 298 -15.51 28.06 9.65
CA SER A 298 -15.41 27.60 11.03
C SER A 298 -16.66 26.81 11.44
N ILE A 299 -16.47 25.62 11.98
CA ILE A 299 -17.55 24.78 12.50
C ILE A 299 -17.99 25.37 13.85
N SER A 300 -19.27 25.64 13.99
CA SER A 300 -19.87 26.16 15.22
C SER A 300 -19.71 25.16 16.38
N ASN A 301 -19.54 25.69 17.60
CA ASN A 301 -19.47 24.85 18.80
C ASN A 301 -20.73 23.98 19.01
N SER A 302 -21.90 24.39 18.50
CA SER A 302 -23.12 23.59 18.52
C SER A 302 -23.01 22.39 17.61
N ASN A 303 -22.41 22.53 16.41
CA ASN A 303 -22.19 21.46 15.46
C ASN A 303 -21.10 20.50 15.95
N ILE A 304 -20.05 21.00 16.59
CA ILE A 304 -19.02 20.14 17.23
C ILE A 304 -19.64 19.26 18.32
N LYS A 305 -20.54 19.81 19.16
CA LYS A 305 -21.26 19.04 20.18
C LYS A 305 -22.23 18.00 19.58
N LYS A 306 -22.88 18.31 18.44
CA LYS A 306 -23.73 17.34 17.71
C LYS A 306 -22.86 16.23 17.14
N ALA A 307 -21.78 16.55 16.47
CA ALA A 307 -20.82 15.58 15.93
C ALA A 307 -20.23 14.70 17.03
N GLN A 308 -19.89 15.25 18.20
CA GLN A 308 -19.41 14.47 19.34
C GLN A 308 -20.46 13.44 19.83
N LYS A 309 -21.75 13.77 19.78
CA LYS A 309 -22.82 12.80 20.12
C LYS A 309 -23.03 11.76 19.03
N ALA A 310 -22.92 12.14 17.77
CA ALA A 310 -23.07 11.23 16.63
C ALA A 310 -21.96 10.17 16.54
N LEU A 311 -20.83 10.32 17.25
CA LEU A 311 -19.78 9.29 17.31
C LEU A 311 -20.31 7.92 17.75
N SER A 312 -21.34 7.88 18.60
CA SER A 312 -21.97 6.63 19.04
C SER A 312 -22.61 5.86 17.90
N ASP A 313 -23.18 6.56 16.91
CA ASP A 313 -23.88 5.95 15.78
C ASP A 313 -22.91 5.27 14.79
N TYR A 314 -21.65 5.67 14.84
CA TYR A 314 -20.54 5.12 14.04
C TYR A 314 -19.66 4.14 14.82
N GLN A 315 -20.10 3.61 15.96
CA GLN A 315 -19.32 2.72 16.83
C GLN A 315 -18.02 3.34 17.37
N LEU A 316 -17.97 4.66 17.47
CA LEU A 316 -16.82 5.44 17.96
C LEU A 316 -17.14 6.11 19.32
N ALA A 317 -18.09 5.57 20.09
CA ALA A 317 -18.56 6.14 21.35
C ALA A 317 -17.43 6.38 22.38
N ASP A 318 -16.41 5.55 22.36
CA ASP A 318 -15.26 5.62 23.27
C ASP A 318 -14.29 6.75 22.94
N TYR A 319 -14.44 7.39 21.77
CA TYR A 319 -13.49 8.37 21.27
C TYR A 319 -13.94 9.80 21.50
N ARG A 320 -12.97 10.68 21.75
CA ARG A 320 -13.18 12.12 21.89
C ARG A 320 -12.81 12.82 20.59
N LEU A 321 -13.74 13.57 20.03
CA LEU A 321 -13.51 14.40 18.85
C LEU A 321 -12.79 15.68 19.22
N ARG A 322 -11.66 15.97 18.58
CA ARG A 322 -10.96 17.23 18.68
C ARG A 322 -10.79 17.85 17.29
N ILE A 323 -11.48 18.95 17.04
CA ILE A 323 -11.42 19.65 15.76
C ILE A 323 -10.45 20.82 15.89
N ILE A 324 -9.47 20.84 15.00
CA ILE A 324 -8.47 21.90 14.90
C ILE A 324 -8.83 22.73 13.67
N GLN A 325 -9.30 23.96 13.91
CA GLN A 325 -9.77 24.86 12.86
C GLN A 325 -8.75 25.97 12.62
N GLY A 326 -8.63 26.43 11.36
CA GLY A 326 -7.80 27.57 11.01
C GLY A 326 -6.29 27.31 11.11
N ALA A 327 -5.88 26.06 10.94
CA ALA A 327 -4.47 25.72 10.91
C ALA A 327 -3.76 26.44 9.78
N SER A 328 -2.91 27.43 10.12
CA SER A 328 -1.87 27.89 9.21
C SER A 328 -0.86 26.77 8.98
N ALA A 329 -0.14 26.78 7.85
CA ALA A 329 0.90 25.79 7.55
C ALA A 329 1.92 25.63 8.69
N ASP A 330 2.18 26.71 9.45
CA ASP A 330 3.09 26.73 10.59
C ASP A 330 2.59 25.92 11.80
N SER A 331 1.28 25.91 12.06
CA SER A 331 0.72 25.10 13.17
C SER A 331 0.70 23.60 12.86
N LEU A 332 0.58 23.23 11.57
CA LEU A 332 0.72 21.85 11.10
C LEU A 332 2.18 21.36 11.24
N MET A 333 3.17 22.20 10.94
CA MET A 333 4.58 21.87 11.13
C MET A 333 4.95 21.69 12.61
N ALA A 334 4.43 22.55 13.50
CA ALA A 334 4.64 22.41 14.94
C ALA A 334 4.02 21.13 15.52
N MET A 335 2.85 20.72 15.00
CA MET A 335 2.21 19.45 15.38
C MET A 335 2.97 18.23 14.88
N GLN A 336 3.51 18.26 13.65
CA GLN A 336 4.35 17.20 13.09
C GLN A 336 5.69 17.09 13.85
N GLN A 337 6.31 18.21 14.26
CA GLN A 337 7.53 18.19 15.07
C GLN A 337 7.29 17.56 16.45
N LYS A 338 6.15 17.82 17.08
CA LYS A 338 5.78 17.19 18.36
C LYS A 338 5.52 15.69 18.24
N LYS A 339 5.02 15.22 17.08
CA LYS A 339 4.84 13.81 16.74
C LYS A 339 6.16 13.09 16.43
N ARG A 340 7.17 13.77 15.88
CA ARG A 340 8.50 13.20 15.61
C ARG A 340 9.24 12.75 16.87
N GLY A 341 8.90 13.32 18.02
CA GLY A 341 9.45 12.86 19.33
C GLY A 341 8.82 11.57 19.85
N LEU A 342 7.71 11.10 19.26
CA LEU A 342 6.94 9.95 19.76
C LEU A 342 6.82 8.76 18.79
N VAL A 343 7.19 8.88 17.50
CA VAL A 343 6.98 7.80 16.52
C VAL A 343 8.18 7.68 15.59
N ALA A 344 9.12 6.83 15.94
CA ALA A 344 10.20 6.35 15.08
C ALA A 344 9.72 5.18 14.16
N ALA A 345 8.42 5.06 13.89
CA ALA A 345 7.85 3.98 13.07
C ALA A 345 6.65 4.47 12.26
N GLY A 346 6.89 5.21 11.17
CA GLY A 346 5.80 5.65 10.27
C GLY A 346 6.19 6.80 9.33
N GLU A 347 7.39 6.75 8.72
CA GLU A 347 7.93 7.91 7.96
C GLU A 347 7.41 8.08 6.52
N GLU A 348 6.80 7.07 5.90
CA GLU A 348 6.42 7.14 4.48
C GLU A 348 5.24 8.08 4.17
N THR A 349 4.24 8.15 5.04
CA THR A 349 3.08 9.04 4.83
C THR A 349 3.44 10.52 5.00
N SER A 350 4.57 10.83 5.67
CA SER A 350 4.97 12.21 5.95
C SER A 350 5.69 12.89 4.78
N SER A 351 6.38 12.16 3.92
CA SER A 351 7.13 12.74 2.80
C SER A 351 6.22 13.14 1.64
N ASP A 352 5.24 12.32 1.31
CA ASP A 352 4.25 12.61 0.28
C ASP A 352 3.29 13.73 0.71
N LEU A 353 2.90 13.76 1.98
CA LEU A 353 2.10 14.85 2.53
C LEU A 353 2.87 16.18 2.51
N LYS A 354 4.17 16.15 2.85
CA LYS A 354 5.03 17.34 2.73
C LYS A 354 5.12 17.83 1.29
N LYS A 355 5.32 16.94 0.33
CA LYS A 355 5.39 17.26 -1.09
C LYS A 355 4.09 17.87 -1.59
N GLN A 356 2.94 17.31 -1.20
CA GLN A 356 1.61 17.84 -1.52
C GLN A 356 1.35 19.19 -0.85
N VAL A 357 1.76 19.40 0.41
CA VAL A 357 1.63 20.68 1.11
C VAL A 357 2.50 21.75 0.45
N TYR A 358 3.74 21.43 0.07
CA TYR A 358 4.59 22.37 -0.69
C TYR A 358 4.02 22.70 -2.07
N GLN A 359 3.48 21.70 -2.77
CA GLN A 359 2.83 21.92 -4.06
C GLN A 359 1.55 22.76 -3.92
N ASN A 360 0.74 22.51 -2.89
CA ASN A 360 -0.47 23.30 -2.62
C ASN A 360 -0.15 24.74 -2.21
N ASP A 361 0.86 24.96 -1.36
CA ASP A 361 1.30 26.30 -0.99
C ASP A 361 1.84 27.06 -2.21
N ALA A 362 2.63 26.40 -3.06
CA ALA A 362 3.12 26.99 -4.30
C ALA A 362 1.95 27.33 -5.27
N LEU A 363 0.97 26.42 -5.42
CA LEU A 363 -0.21 26.64 -6.23
C LEU A 363 -1.11 27.74 -5.66
N GLN A 364 -1.31 27.80 -4.35
CA GLN A 364 -2.08 28.87 -3.69
C GLN A 364 -1.40 30.23 -3.85
N LYS A 365 -0.08 30.31 -3.72
CA LYS A 365 0.67 31.53 -3.99
C LYS A 365 0.55 31.97 -5.45
N GLN A 366 0.61 31.02 -6.38
CA GLN A 366 0.35 31.31 -7.79
C GLN A 366 -1.09 31.77 -8.03
N LEU A 367 -2.06 31.10 -7.44
CA LEU A 367 -3.48 31.45 -7.55
C LEU A 367 -3.76 32.83 -6.96
N ALA A 368 -3.17 33.16 -5.80
CA ALA A 368 -3.32 34.45 -5.15
C ALA A 368 -2.84 35.63 -6.03
N VAL A 369 -1.80 35.40 -6.84
CA VAL A 369 -1.32 36.41 -7.80
C VAL A 369 -2.38 36.70 -8.88
N TYR A 370 -3.13 35.68 -9.30
CA TYR A 370 -4.17 35.82 -10.34
C TYR A 370 -5.52 36.28 -9.78
N THR A 371 -5.87 35.90 -8.55
CA THR A 371 -7.18 36.25 -7.93
C THR A 371 -7.19 37.58 -7.23
N ARG A 372 -6.05 38.10 -6.77
CA ARG A 372 -5.92 39.35 -5.99
C ARG A 372 -6.57 40.55 -6.69
N TYR A 373 -6.30 40.77 -7.96
CA TYR A 373 -6.78 41.96 -8.68
C TYR A 373 -8.28 41.86 -9.06
N PRO A 374 -8.83 40.73 -9.48
CA PRO A 374 -10.27 40.55 -9.65
C PRO A 374 -11.09 40.75 -8.37
N GLU A 375 -10.57 40.32 -7.20
CA GLU A 375 -11.23 40.53 -5.91
C GLU A 375 -11.18 41.99 -5.50
N LEU A 376 -10.01 42.62 -5.64
CA LEU A 376 -9.85 44.05 -5.37
C LEU A 376 -10.79 44.88 -6.25
N ALA A 377 -11.00 44.53 -7.50
CA ALA A 377 -11.95 45.20 -8.40
C ALA A 377 -13.40 45.10 -7.90
N LYS A 378 -13.79 43.98 -7.26
CA LYS A 378 -15.12 43.81 -6.65
C LYS A 378 -15.30 44.72 -5.44
N GLU A 379 -14.29 44.79 -4.57
CA GLU A 379 -14.31 45.67 -3.38
C GLU A 379 -14.42 47.16 -3.75
N MET A 380 -13.72 47.56 -4.81
CA MET A 380 -13.67 48.97 -5.24
C MET A 380 -14.95 49.44 -5.97
N LYS A 381 -15.93 48.57 -6.18
CA LYS A 381 -17.15 48.86 -6.96
C LYS A 381 -17.91 50.09 -6.45
N GLN A 382 -18.07 50.25 -5.15
CA GLN A 382 -18.79 51.37 -4.55
C GLN A 382 -17.97 52.65 -4.61
N GLU A 383 -16.67 52.59 -4.33
CA GLU A 383 -15.76 53.70 -4.38
C GLU A 383 -15.62 54.28 -5.79
N LEU A 384 -15.51 53.39 -6.78
CA LEU A 384 -15.43 53.77 -8.20
C LEU A 384 -16.68 54.54 -8.67
N LYS A 385 -17.88 54.10 -8.26
CA LYS A 385 -19.12 54.81 -8.55
C LYS A 385 -19.19 56.20 -7.99
N ALA A 386 -18.59 56.44 -6.81
CA ALA A 386 -18.54 57.76 -6.15
C ALA A 386 -17.56 58.73 -6.86
N ILE A 387 -16.41 58.19 -7.35
CA ILE A 387 -15.37 58.99 -8.00
C ILE A 387 -15.62 59.23 -9.48
N CYS A 388 -16.17 58.23 -10.15
CA CYS A 388 -16.52 58.29 -11.59
C CYS A 388 -17.93 57.74 -11.83
N PRO A 389 -18.99 58.58 -11.70
CA PRO A 389 -20.38 58.15 -11.91
C PRO A 389 -20.66 57.59 -13.28
N GLU A 390 -19.87 57.96 -14.29
CA GLU A 390 -19.95 57.49 -15.68
C GLU A 390 -19.37 56.08 -15.88
N ALA A 391 -18.68 55.52 -14.87
CA ALA A 391 -18.08 54.20 -14.96
C ALA A 391 -19.13 53.08 -14.88
N LYS A 392 -19.15 52.20 -15.89
CA LYS A 392 -20.01 51.00 -15.96
C LYS A 392 -19.35 49.75 -15.44
N SER A 393 -18.07 49.56 -15.73
CA SER A 393 -17.31 48.39 -15.24
C SER A 393 -15.82 48.70 -15.07
N ILE A 394 -15.18 47.92 -14.22
CA ILE A 394 -13.72 47.91 -14.00
C ILE A 394 -13.20 46.49 -14.07
N ALA A 395 -12.11 46.30 -14.77
CA ALA A 395 -11.33 45.08 -14.77
C ALA A 395 -9.88 45.41 -14.39
N LEU A 396 -9.34 44.64 -13.47
CA LEU A 396 -7.93 44.75 -13.05
C LEU A 396 -7.23 43.41 -13.35
N SER A 397 -6.07 43.49 -13.96
CA SER A 397 -5.24 42.30 -14.22
C SER A 397 -3.75 42.63 -14.09
N ASN A 398 -2.97 41.65 -13.69
CA ASN A 398 -1.50 41.74 -13.76
C ASN A 398 -1.08 41.27 -15.16
N THR A 399 -0.38 42.13 -15.87
CA THR A 399 0.00 41.92 -17.27
C THR A 399 1.51 42.10 -17.44
N SER A 400 2.11 41.30 -18.31
CA SER A 400 3.48 41.50 -18.74
C SER A 400 3.50 41.90 -20.21
N GLU A 401 4.26 42.93 -20.54
CA GLU A 401 4.44 43.39 -21.89
C GLU A 401 5.74 42.82 -22.48
N VAL A 402 5.66 42.29 -23.67
CA VAL A 402 6.82 41.75 -24.38
C VAL A 402 7.15 42.69 -25.53
N TYR A 403 8.30 43.34 -25.43
CA TYR A 403 8.80 44.15 -26.52
C TYR A 403 9.44 43.27 -27.60
N LEU A 404 9.12 43.54 -28.86
CA LEU A 404 9.63 42.74 -29.99
C LEU A 404 11.13 42.96 -30.25
N ASP A 405 11.64 44.10 -29.82
CA ASP A 405 13.04 44.54 -30.10
C ASP A 405 13.98 44.42 -28.88
N THR A 406 13.49 44.04 -27.71
CA THR A 406 14.29 43.95 -26.47
C THR A 406 13.89 42.80 -25.59
N VAL A 407 14.82 42.29 -24.77
CA VAL A 407 14.60 41.17 -23.82
C VAL A 407 13.82 41.60 -22.57
N LEU A 408 13.48 42.89 -22.44
CA LEU A 408 12.79 43.43 -21.26
C LEU A 408 11.30 43.08 -21.29
N THR A 409 10.81 42.49 -20.20
CA THR A 409 9.40 42.17 -20.00
C THR A 409 8.86 42.88 -18.75
N PRO A 410 8.55 44.18 -18.84
CA PRO A 410 8.02 44.91 -17.68
C PRO A 410 6.67 44.38 -17.28
N LYS A 411 6.47 44.21 -15.97
CA LYS A 411 5.18 43.83 -15.38
C LYS A 411 4.47 45.08 -14.84
N TYR A 412 3.20 45.20 -15.19
CA TYR A 412 2.36 46.27 -14.69
C TYR A 412 0.93 45.84 -14.45
N VAL A 413 0.18 46.62 -13.68
CA VAL A 413 -1.24 46.40 -13.47
C VAL A 413 -2.02 47.13 -14.55
N LEU A 414 -2.75 46.41 -15.35
CA LEU A 414 -3.68 46.96 -16.36
C LEU A 414 -5.05 47.16 -15.71
N ALA A 415 -5.51 48.44 -15.68
CA ALA A 415 -6.85 48.79 -15.31
C ALA A 415 -7.66 49.19 -16.54
N VAL A 416 -8.70 48.45 -16.85
CA VAL A 416 -9.64 48.77 -17.96
C VAL A 416 -10.95 49.22 -17.35
N VAL A 417 -11.32 50.47 -17.59
CA VAL A 417 -12.57 51.04 -17.13
C VAL A 417 -13.47 51.37 -18.34
N LYS A 418 -14.67 50.80 -18.37
CA LYS A 418 -15.68 51.14 -19.39
C LYS A 418 -16.59 52.23 -18.87
N THR A 419 -16.83 53.26 -19.67
CA THR A 419 -17.59 54.43 -19.29
C THR A 419 -18.73 54.70 -20.29
N SER A 420 -19.81 55.35 -19.84
CA SER A 420 -20.97 55.71 -20.70
C SER A 420 -20.65 56.76 -21.71
N LYS A 421 -19.66 57.65 -21.45
CA LYS A 421 -19.20 58.74 -22.30
C LYS A 421 -17.69 58.84 -22.27
N THR A 422 -17.11 59.52 -23.26
CA THR A 422 -15.69 59.89 -23.26
C THR A 422 -15.36 60.78 -22.04
N LEU A 423 -14.46 60.34 -21.20
CA LEU A 423 -14.02 61.08 -20.01
C LEU A 423 -13.11 62.25 -20.41
N PRO A 424 -13.34 63.46 -19.86
CA PRO A 424 -12.39 64.58 -19.95
C PRO A 424 -11.02 64.21 -19.43
N ALA A 425 -9.95 64.85 -19.91
CA ALA A 425 -8.57 64.55 -19.53
C ALA A 425 -8.32 64.72 -18.01
N ASN A 426 -9.02 65.67 -17.39
CA ASN A 426 -8.90 65.94 -15.95
C ASN A 426 -9.47 64.79 -15.09
N ASP A 427 -10.63 64.25 -15.49
CA ASP A 427 -11.30 63.15 -14.78
C ASP A 427 -10.52 61.83 -14.95
N LYS A 428 -9.94 61.64 -16.12
CA LYS A 428 -9.04 60.49 -16.39
C LYS A 428 -7.79 60.55 -15.52
N GLN A 429 -7.22 61.73 -15.28
CA GLN A 429 -6.05 61.91 -14.43
C GLN A 429 -6.39 61.72 -12.95
N GLN A 430 -7.58 62.15 -12.54
CA GLN A 430 -8.06 61.95 -11.15
C GLN A 430 -8.33 60.48 -10.88
N LEU A 431 -8.97 59.74 -11.80
CA LEU A 431 -9.19 58.32 -11.75
C LEU A 431 -7.87 57.53 -11.69
N TYR A 432 -6.86 57.92 -12.49
CA TYR A 432 -5.54 57.32 -12.47
C TYR A 432 -4.84 57.49 -11.11
N LYS A 433 -4.84 58.70 -10.54
CA LYS A 433 -4.23 58.96 -9.23
C LYS A 433 -4.88 58.13 -8.13
N TRP A 434 -6.23 58.06 -8.13
CA TRP A 434 -6.95 57.25 -7.14
C TRP A 434 -6.65 55.79 -7.27
N LEU A 435 -6.69 55.23 -8.48
CA LEU A 435 -6.36 53.81 -8.74
C LEU A 435 -4.94 53.48 -8.30
N LYS A 436 -3.96 54.35 -8.59
CA LYS A 436 -2.56 54.15 -8.16
C LYS A 436 -2.40 54.03 -6.66
N VAL A 437 -3.09 54.89 -5.89
CA VAL A 437 -3.06 54.86 -4.43
C VAL A 437 -3.79 53.68 -3.86
N ARG A 438 -4.94 53.32 -4.42
CA ARG A 438 -5.81 52.22 -3.91
C ARG A 438 -5.23 50.84 -4.17
N ILE A 439 -4.61 50.64 -5.34
CA ILE A 439 -3.97 49.38 -5.73
C ILE A 439 -2.58 49.24 -5.09
N LYS A 440 -1.97 50.31 -4.62
CA LYS A 440 -0.61 50.35 -4.06
C LYS A 440 0.44 49.80 -5.04
N THR A 441 0.42 50.27 -6.27
CA THR A 441 1.38 49.86 -7.32
C THR A 441 2.03 51.10 -7.94
N ASP A 442 3.32 50.97 -8.28
CA ASP A 442 4.05 52.06 -8.96
C ASP A 442 3.90 51.98 -10.48
N SER A 443 3.57 50.83 -11.02
CA SER A 443 3.38 50.57 -12.45
C SER A 443 1.90 50.25 -12.73
N LEU A 444 1.14 51.28 -13.11
CA LEU A 444 -0.27 51.18 -13.49
C LEU A 444 -0.48 51.70 -14.90
N GLN A 445 -1.18 50.96 -15.73
CA GLN A 445 -1.65 51.45 -17.03
C GLN A 445 -3.19 51.50 -17.01
N LEU A 446 -3.75 52.69 -17.29
CA LEU A 446 -5.20 52.90 -17.31
C LEU A 446 -5.68 53.00 -18.76
N VAL A 447 -6.60 52.15 -19.13
CA VAL A 447 -7.30 52.15 -20.40
C VAL A 447 -8.79 52.49 -20.15
N VAL A 448 -9.27 53.58 -20.70
CA VAL A 448 -10.67 53.97 -20.60
C VAL A 448 -11.32 53.77 -21.95
N LEU A 449 -12.36 52.96 -21.99
CA LEU A 449 -13.11 52.61 -23.21
C LEU A 449 -14.51 53.17 -23.09
N PRO A 450 -14.90 54.14 -23.95
CA PRO A 450 -16.30 54.58 -24.08
C PRO A 450 -17.11 53.44 -24.70
N GLN A 451 -18.30 53.18 -24.14
CA GLN A 451 -19.20 52.13 -24.60
C GLN A 451 -20.49 52.71 -25.10
#